data_c19db743223ceb95f57a234d39cdc67c
#
_entry.id   c19db743223ceb95f57a234d39cdc67c
#
_cell.length_a   1.000
_cell.length_b   1.000
_cell.length_c   1.000
_cell.angle_alpha   90.00
_cell.angle_beta   90.00
_cell.angle_gamma   90.00
#
_symmetry.space_group_name_H-M   'P 1'
#
loop_
_entity.id
_entity.type
_entity.pdbx_description
1 polymer ?
#
loop_
_entity_poly.entity_id
_entity_poly.type
_entity_poly.pdbx_seq_one_letter_code
_entity_poly.pdbx_strand_id
1 'polypeptide(L)'
;LLINNHLKAHDMRRGDRDALRRILLLLMQYAVTSTQLGKITLEVDQDESSEDRLTFRILDTGEGVSIHEMDNLHFPFINQTQNDRYGKADPLAFWLSDQLARKLGGHLNIKTRDGLGTRYSVHIKMLAADPEVEEEEERLLDDVCVMVDVTSAEIRNIVTRQLENWGATCITPDERLISQDYDI
;
A
#
# COMPACT_ATOMS: atom_id res chain seq x y z
N LEU A 1 -8.17 1.56 6.82
CA LEU A 1 -7.00 1.56 5.96
C LEU A 1 -5.82 0.98 6.72
N LEU A 2 -5.17 -0.01 6.15
CA LEU A 2 -3.93 -0.60 6.66
C LEU A 2 -2.78 -0.27 5.69
N ILE A 3 -1.60 0.04 6.22
CA ILE A 3 -0.40 0.25 5.42
C ILE A 3 0.65 -0.76 5.85
N ASN A 4 1.09 -1.58 4.91
CA ASN A 4 2.09 -2.62 5.13
C ASN A 4 3.32 -2.35 4.25
N ASN A 5 4.36 -1.81 4.84
CA ASN A 5 5.61 -1.53 4.16
C ASN A 5 6.59 -2.68 4.37
N HIS A 6 6.96 -3.37 3.29
CA HIS A 6 7.91 -4.47 3.31
C HIS A 6 9.32 -4.06 2.87
N LEU A 7 9.52 -2.77 2.58
CA LEU A 7 10.84 -2.25 2.27
C LEU A 7 11.72 -2.24 3.53
N LYS A 8 13.02 -2.20 3.33
CA LYS A 8 13.97 -2.02 4.43
C LYS A 8 13.72 -0.68 5.13
N ALA A 9 14.09 -0.57 6.39
CA ALA A 9 14.13 0.73 7.06
C ALA A 9 15.00 1.69 6.22
N HIS A 10 14.55 2.96 6.12
CA HIS A 10 15.28 4.02 5.40
C HIS A 10 15.55 3.74 3.90
N ASP A 11 14.67 2.98 3.25
CA ASP A 11 14.75 2.74 1.80
C ASP A 11 14.46 4.04 1.03
N MET A 12 15.53 4.77 0.72
CA MET A 12 15.46 6.01 -0.05
C MET A 12 15.47 5.72 -1.54
N ARG A 13 14.56 6.36 -2.27
CA ARG A 13 14.38 6.13 -3.71
C ARG A 13 14.37 7.43 -4.50
N ARG A 14 14.96 7.40 -5.70
CA ARG A 14 14.90 8.50 -6.68
C ARG A 14 13.79 8.23 -7.68
N GLY A 15 12.85 9.17 -7.82
CA GLY A 15 11.73 9.04 -8.75
C GLY A 15 10.84 10.28 -8.76
N ASP A 16 9.81 10.26 -9.61
CA ASP A 16 8.80 11.32 -9.70
C ASP A 16 7.76 11.10 -8.57
N ARG A 17 8.00 11.78 -7.44
CA ARG A 17 7.13 11.72 -6.25
C ARG A 17 5.70 12.13 -6.56
N ASP A 18 5.51 13.16 -7.39
CA ASP A 18 4.17 13.68 -7.66
C ASP A 18 3.37 12.73 -8.55
N ALA A 19 4.02 12.09 -9.52
CA ALA A 19 3.39 11.06 -10.34
C ALA A 19 2.97 9.86 -9.47
N LEU A 20 3.85 9.35 -8.60
CA LEU A 20 3.52 8.27 -7.68
C LEU A 20 2.38 8.63 -6.73
N ARG A 21 2.47 9.81 -6.10
CA ARG A 21 1.41 10.31 -5.21
C ARG A 21 0.07 10.36 -5.93
N ARG A 22 0.04 10.83 -7.17
CA ARG A 22 -1.20 10.94 -7.95
C ARG A 22 -1.79 9.58 -8.28
N ILE A 23 -0.96 8.61 -8.67
CA ILE A 23 -1.39 7.22 -8.90
C ILE A 23 -2.06 6.66 -7.64
N LEU A 24 -1.35 6.73 -6.51
CA LEU A 24 -1.85 6.16 -5.25
C LEU A 24 -3.14 6.85 -4.79
N LEU A 25 -3.24 8.18 -4.89
CA LEU A 25 -4.46 8.90 -4.52
C LEU A 25 -5.66 8.50 -5.38
N LEU A 26 -5.51 8.39 -6.70
CA LEU A 26 -6.58 8.00 -7.61
C LEU A 26 -7.10 6.58 -7.29
N LEU A 27 -6.19 5.63 -7.14
CA LEU A 27 -6.56 4.24 -6.85
C LEU A 27 -7.13 4.07 -5.44
N MET A 28 -6.56 4.76 -4.45
CA MET A 28 -7.07 4.75 -3.07
C MET A 28 -8.46 5.38 -2.98
N GLN A 29 -8.69 6.50 -3.66
CA GLN A 29 -9.99 7.14 -3.69
C GLN A 29 -11.05 6.20 -4.26
N TYR A 30 -10.72 5.49 -5.32
CA TYR A 30 -11.63 4.49 -5.87
C TYR A 30 -11.88 3.34 -4.88
N ALA A 31 -10.82 2.76 -4.28
CA ALA A 31 -10.96 1.70 -3.28
C ALA A 31 -11.86 2.12 -2.11
N VAL A 32 -11.72 3.36 -1.62
CA VAL A 32 -12.57 3.90 -0.54
C VAL A 32 -14.03 4.02 -0.98
N THR A 33 -14.29 4.52 -2.18
CA THR A 33 -15.67 4.69 -2.66
C THR A 33 -16.37 3.36 -2.99
N SER A 34 -15.60 2.34 -3.38
CA SER A 34 -16.12 1.00 -3.70
C SER A 34 -16.29 0.09 -2.48
N THR A 35 -15.70 0.45 -1.33
CA THR A 35 -15.75 -0.36 -0.10
C THR A 35 -16.63 0.30 0.95
N GLN A 36 -17.89 -0.11 1.05
CA GLN A 36 -18.80 0.43 2.07
C GLN A 36 -18.48 -0.12 3.47
N LEU A 37 -18.27 -1.43 3.55
CA LEU A 37 -17.88 -2.13 4.78
C LEU A 37 -16.76 -3.09 4.44
N GLY A 38 -15.66 -3.04 5.19
CA GLY A 38 -14.53 -3.91 4.95
C GLY A 38 -13.19 -3.24 5.22
N LYS A 39 -12.14 -3.71 4.54
CA LYS A 39 -10.80 -3.17 4.70
C LYS A 39 -10.16 -2.77 3.38
N ILE A 40 -9.26 -1.81 3.46
CA ILE A 40 -8.37 -1.42 2.38
C ILE A 40 -6.95 -1.54 2.90
N THR A 41 -6.10 -2.22 2.15
CA THR A 41 -4.69 -2.41 2.51
C THR A 41 -3.83 -1.82 1.40
N LEU A 42 -2.85 -1.02 1.76
CA LEU A 42 -1.74 -0.60 0.89
C LEU A 42 -0.50 -1.40 1.29
N GLU A 43 0.03 -2.17 0.35
CA GLU A 43 1.27 -2.92 0.51
C GLU A 43 2.33 -2.34 -0.42
N VAL A 44 3.57 -2.30 0.06
CA VAL A 44 4.73 -1.87 -0.72
C VAL A 44 5.80 -2.93 -0.63
N ASP A 45 6.20 -3.44 -1.79
CA ASP A 45 7.22 -4.47 -1.90
C ASP A 45 8.29 -4.07 -2.92
N GLN A 46 9.50 -4.52 -2.67
CA GLN A 46 10.57 -4.55 -3.66
C GLN A 46 10.40 -5.76 -4.57
N ASP A 47 10.65 -5.60 -5.86
CA ASP A 47 10.62 -6.71 -6.81
C ASP A 47 11.85 -7.61 -6.56
N GLU A 48 11.62 -8.92 -6.42
CA GLU A 48 12.70 -9.91 -6.20
C GLU A 48 13.70 -9.95 -7.36
N SER A 49 13.26 -9.56 -8.56
CA SER A 49 14.08 -9.59 -9.79
C SER A 49 14.93 -8.34 -9.99
N SER A 50 14.66 -7.24 -9.27
CA SER A 50 15.34 -5.96 -9.47
C SER A 50 15.19 -5.02 -8.28
N GLU A 51 16.31 -4.60 -7.73
CA GLU A 51 16.35 -3.62 -6.64
C GLU A 51 15.73 -2.27 -7.03
N ASP A 52 15.77 -1.92 -8.31
CA ASP A 52 15.23 -0.68 -8.83
C ASP A 52 13.71 -0.72 -9.08
N ARG A 53 13.04 -1.80 -8.78
CA ARG A 53 11.60 -1.94 -9.02
C ARG A 53 10.83 -2.09 -7.73
N LEU A 54 9.78 -1.28 -7.61
CA LEU A 54 8.83 -1.36 -6.52
C LEU A 54 7.44 -1.74 -7.04
N THR A 55 6.72 -2.47 -6.23
CA THR A 55 5.32 -2.82 -6.45
C THR A 55 4.49 -2.26 -5.32
N PHE A 56 3.56 -1.38 -5.66
CA PHE A 56 2.53 -0.88 -4.75
C PHE A 56 1.25 -1.66 -5.01
N ARG A 57 0.70 -2.33 -4.01
CA ARG A 57 -0.56 -3.05 -4.09
C ARG A 57 -1.60 -2.38 -3.21
N ILE A 58 -2.72 -2.03 -3.81
CA ILE A 58 -3.90 -1.60 -3.08
C ILE A 58 -4.90 -2.74 -3.19
N LEU A 59 -5.35 -3.24 -2.05
CA LEU A 59 -6.33 -4.32 -1.93
C LEU A 59 -7.56 -3.77 -1.23
N ASP A 60 -8.71 -3.91 -1.82
CA ASP A 60 -9.98 -3.63 -1.18
C ASP A 60 -10.83 -4.90 -1.08
N THR A 61 -11.75 -4.91 -0.13
CA THR A 61 -12.76 -5.97 0.06
C THR A 61 -14.14 -5.47 -0.33
N GLY A 62 -14.22 -4.58 -1.30
CA GLY A 62 -15.47 -4.03 -1.83
C GLY A 62 -16.22 -4.98 -2.75
N GLU A 63 -17.13 -4.44 -3.53
CA GLU A 63 -17.96 -5.23 -4.45
C GLU A 63 -17.18 -5.79 -5.65
N GLY A 64 -15.96 -5.30 -5.88
CA GLY A 64 -15.20 -5.60 -7.07
C GLY A 64 -15.57 -4.70 -8.25
N VAL A 65 -14.93 -4.94 -9.41
CA VAL A 65 -15.18 -4.26 -10.68
C VAL A 65 -15.84 -5.27 -11.61
N SER A 66 -16.95 -4.92 -12.21
CA SER A 66 -17.65 -5.83 -13.15
C SER A 66 -16.84 -6.03 -14.43
N ILE A 67 -17.12 -7.12 -15.18
CA ILE A 67 -16.45 -7.42 -16.46
C ILE A 67 -16.65 -6.26 -17.44
N HIS A 68 -17.85 -5.70 -17.51
CA HIS A 68 -18.15 -4.56 -18.39
C HIS A 68 -17.37 -3.31 -18.04
N GLU A 69 -17.18 -3.05 -16.74
CA GLU A 69 -16.35 -1.93 -16.28
C GLU A 69 -14.87 -2.19 -16.60
N MET A 70 -14.39 -3.42 -16.44
CA MET A 70 -13.01 -3.80 -16.80
C MET A 70 -12.70 -3.55 -18.28
N ASP A 71 -13.60 -3.90 -19.18
CA ASP A 71 -13.44 -3.66 -20.62
C ASP A 71 -13.35 -2.16 -20.93
N ASN A 72 -14.08 -1.33 -20.19
CA ASN A 72 -14.10 0.12 -20.37
C ASN A 72 -12.89 0.83 -19.74
N LEU A 73 -12.16 0.21 -18.81
CA LEU A 73 -11.01 0.84 -18.14
C LEU A 73 -9.87 1.22 -19.11
N HIS A 74 -9.78 0.55 -20.26
CA HIS A 74 -8.78 0.86 -21.28
C HIS A 74 -9.19 2.00 -22.22
N PHE A 75 -10.43 2.48 -22.14
CA PHE A 75 -11.01 3.45 -23.07
C PHE A 75 -11.68 4.60 -22.30
N PRO A 76 -10.91 5.58 -21.78
CA PRO A 76 -11.42 6.62 -20.86
C PRO A 76 -12.45 7.56 -21.51
N PHE A 77 -12.58 7.56 -22.83
CA PHE A 77 -13.44 8.49 -23.59
C PHE A 77 -14.60 7.82 -24.34
N ILE A 78 -14.84 6.52 -24.11
CA ILE A 78 -16.03 5.87 -24.65
C ILE A 78 -17.26 6.43 -23.91
N ASN A 79 -18.23 6.92 -24.70
CA ASN A 79 -19.47 7.50 -24.22
C ASN A 79 -20.10 6.61 -23.14
N GLN A 80 -20.03 7.05 -21.91
CA GLN A 80 -20.88 6.52 -20.84
C GLN A 80 -22.31 6.87 -21.22
N THR A 81 -23.07 5.90 -21.66
CA THR A 81 -24.52 6.07 -21.85
C THR A 81 -25.12 6.48 -20.52
N GLN A 82 -26.14 7.34 -20.53
CA GLN A 82 -26.72 7.98 -19.33
C GLN A 82 -27.17 6.98 -18.25
N ASN A 83 -27.21 5.68 -18.54
CA ASN A 83 -27.56 4.63 -17.59
C ASN A 83 -26.40 4.19 -16.68
N ASP A 84 -25.14 4.53 -17.02
CA ASP A 84 -23.95 4.12 -16.25
C ASP A 84 -23.61 5.11 -15.12
N ARG A 85 -24.52 6.02 -14.76
CA ARG A 85 -24.35 6.94 -13.60
C ARG A 85 -24.17 6.23 -12.27
N TYR A 86 -24.29 4.92 -12.23
CA TYR A 86 -24.10 4.07 -11.06
C TYR A 86 -22.85 3.19 -11.13
N GLY A 87 -22.10 3.20 -12.23
CA GLY A 87 -20.77 2.58 -12.30
C GLY A 87 -19.82 3.31 -11.36
N LYS A 88 -19.30 2.59 -10.37
CA LYS A 88 -18.38 3.16 -9.38
C LYS A 88 -16.98 3.37 -9.97
N ALA A 89 -16.68 2.73 -11.09
CA ALA A 89 -15.39 2.82 -11.75
C ALA A 89 -15.25 4.13 -12.53
N ASP A 90 -14.16 4.86 -12.27
CA ASP A 90 -13.74 6.00 -13.07
C ASP A 90 -12.68 5.54 -14.09
N PRO A 91 -13.07 5.29 -15.37
CA PRO A 91 -12.14 4.85 -16.40
C PRO A 91 -10.98 5.82 -16.61
N LEU A 92 -11.22 7.12 -16.41
CA LEU A 92 -10.19 8.14 -16.55
C LEU A 92 -9.12 8.01 -15.45
N ALA A 93 -9.53 7.73 -14.22
CA ALA A 93 -8.61 7.54 -13.10
C ALA A 93 -7.69 6.33 -13.33
N PHE A 94 -8.23 5.21 -13.80
CA PHE A 94 -7.43 4.01 -14.11
C PHE A 94 -6.51 4.23 -15.30
N TRP A 95 -7.03 4.79 -16.39
CA TRP A 95 -6.22 5.10 -17.56
C TRP A 95 -5.07 6.05 -17.20
N LEU A 96 -5.36 7.12 -16.47
CA LEU A 96 -4.35 8.08 -16.03
C LEU A 96 -3.30 7.41 -15.11
N SER A 97 -3.74 6.56 -14.21
CA SER A 97 -2.83 5.81 -13.32
C SER A 97 -1.91 4.89 -14.13
N ASP A 98 -2.41 4.20 -15.15
CA ASP A 98 -1.56 3.38 -16.04
C ASP A 98 -0.60 4.23 -16.87
N GLN A 99 -1.05 5.38 -17.42
CA GLN A 99 -0.16 6.26 -18.18
C GLN A 99 0.97 6.83 -17.30
N LEU A 100 0.66 7.21 -16.06
CA LEU A 100 1.68 7.67 -15.11
C LEU A 100 2.62 6.53 -14.71
N ALA A 101 2.11 5.32 -14.47
CA ALA A 101 2.94 4.15 -14.19
C ALA A 101 3.89 3.81 -15.35
N ARG A 102 3.41 3.90 -16.61
CA ARG A 102 4.24 3.74 -17.82
C ARG A 102 5.33 4.80 -17.90
N LYS A 103 5.01 6.05 -17.58
CA LYS A 103 6.00 7.14 -17.50
C LYS A 103 7.10 6.82 -16.47
N LEU A 104 6.74 6.11 -15.39
CA LEU A 104 7.67 5.63 -14.37
C LEU A 104 8.34 4.27 -14.72
N GLY A 105 8.28 3.86 -15.97
CA GLY A 105 8.91 2.63 -16.46
C GLY A 105 8.22 1.34 -16.02
N GLY A 106 6.94 1.41 -15.72
CA GLY A 106 6.14 0.28 -15.25
C GLY A 106 4.75 0.19 -15.87
N HIS A 107 3.79 -0.33 -15.11
CA HIS A 107 2.40 -0.51 -15.55
C HIS A 107 1.46 -0.72 -14.36
N LEU A 108 0.16 -0.54 -14.60
CA LEU A 108 -0.91 -0.89 -13.68
C LEU A 108 -1.52 -2.24 -14.08
N ASN A 109 -1.68 -3.14 -13.11
CA ASN A 109 -2.41 -4.39 -13.25
C ASN A 109 -3.59 -4.39 -12.28
N ILE A 110 -4.79 -4.75 -12.76
CA ILE A 110 -6.00 -4.82 -11.96
C ILE A 110 -6.51 -6.26 -11.99
N LYS A 111 -6.71 -6.85 -10.81
CA LYS A 111 -7.36 -8.15 -10.63
C LYS A 111 -8.56 -7.95 -9.72
N THR A 112 -9.72 -8.29 -10.21
CA THR A 112 -10.97 -8.16 -9.49
C THR A 112 -11.73 -9.48 -9.45
N ARG A 113 -12.56 -9.62 -8.42
CA ARG A 113 -13.52 -10.72 -8.31
C ARG A 113 -14.80 -10.14 -7.72
N ASP A 114 -15.88 -10.33 -8.46
CA ASP A 114 -17.21 -9.89 -8.06
C ASP A 114 -17.58 -10.35 -6.63
N GLY A 115 -18.04 -9.43 -5.80
CA GLY A 115 -18.37 -9.67 -4.39
C GLY A 115 -17.19 -9.93 -3.44
N LEU A 116 -15.93 -9.91 -3.92
CA LEU A 116 -14.75 -10.20 -3.10
C LEU A 116 -13.72 -9.07 -3.06
N GLY A 117 -13.86 -8.07 -3.94
CA GLY A 117 -13.01 -6.89 -3.99
C GLY A 117 -12.03 -6.87 -5.15
N THR A 118 -11.10 -5.92 -5.09
CA THR A 118 -10.15 -5.63 -6.15
C THR A 118 -8.72 -5.50 -5.62
N ARG A 119 -7.78 -5.94 -6.42
CA ARG A 119 -6.34 -5.72 -6.23
C ARG A 119 -5.81 -4.88 -7.39
N TYR A 120 -5.30 -3.70 -7.06
CA TYR A 120 -4.55 -2.83 -7.96
C TYR A 120 -3.07 -3.03 -7.68
N SER A 121 -2.28 -3.40 -8.69
CA SER A 121 -0.83 -3.57 -8.57
C SER A 121 -0.14 -2.60 -9.50
N VAL A 122 0.55 -1.62 -8.93
CA VAL A 122 1.33 -0.61 -9.67
C VAL A 122 2.80 -1.01 -9.60
N HIS A 123 3.34 -1.42 -10.73
CA HIS A 123 4.76 -1.71 -10.88
C HIS A 123 5.44 -0.46 -11.42
N ILE A 124 6.51 0.00 -10.82
CA ILE A 124 7.26 1.18 -11.25
C ILE A 124 8.77 0.98 -11.07
N LYS A 125 9.54 1.74 -11.84
CA LYS A 125 10.98 1.81 -11.66
C LYS A 125 11.32 3.00 -10.77
N MET A 126 11.99 2.74 -9.63
CA MET A 126 12.51 3.74 -8.71
C MET A 126 13.91 3.33 -8.26
N LEU A 127 14.91 4.04 -8.74
CA LEU A 127 16.29 3.74 -8.41
C LEU A 127 16.53 3.87 -6.92
N ALA A 128 17.24 2.92 -6.32
CA ALA A 128 17.74 3.11 -4.98
C ALA A 128 18.60 4.38 -4.93
N ALA A 129 18.46 5.20 -3.91
CA ALA A 129 19.37 6.32 -3.69
C ALA A 129 20.68 5.78 -3.13
N ASP A 130 21.81 6.37 -3.56
CA ASP A 130 23.10 6.01 -2.97
C ASP A 130 23.09 6.29 -1.47
N PRO A 131 23.61 5.38 -0.65
CA PRO A 131 23.63 5.53 0.80
C PRO A 131 24.60 6.62 1.30
N GLU A 132 25.24 7.40 0.42
CA GLU A 132 26.15 8.48 0.81
C GLU A 132 25.50 9.66 1.54
N VAL A 133 24.18 9.68 1.65
CA VAL A 133 23.48 10.56 2.59
C VAL A 133 22.96 9.67 3.72
N GLU A 134 23.85 9.17 4.53
CA GLU A 134 23.52 8.81 5.91
C GLU A 134 23.14 10.12 6.63
N GLU A 135 21.89 10.57 6.47
CA GLU A 135 21.26 11.32 7.53
C GLU A 135 21.33 10.38 8.74
N GLU A 136 22.01 10.79 9.80
CA GLU A 136 22.03 10.08 11.08
C GLU A 136 20.59 9.63 11.35
N GLU A 137 20.36 8.32 11.28
CA GLU A 137 19.05 7.75 11.54
C GLU A 137 18.64 8.22 12.93
N GLU A 138 17.82 9.25 13.02
CA GLU A 138 17.11 9.52 14.25
C GLU A 138 16.22 8.31 14.53
N ARG A 139 16.78 7.33 15.19
CA ARG A 139 15.99 6.26 15.80
C ARG A 139 15.20 6.89 16.92
N LEU A 140 14.04 7.42 16.53
CA LEU A 140 13.19 8.24 17.41
C LEU A 140 12.79 7.52 18.71
N LEU A 141 12.90 6.19 18.72
CA LEU A 141 12.45 5.33 19.81
C LEU A 141 13.56 4.39 20.32
N ASP A 142 14.85 4.76 20.17
CA ASP A 142 15.94 4.03 20.79
C ASP A 142 15.73 3.97 22.31
N ASP A 143 15.96 2.80 22.88
CA ASP A 143 15.76 2.51 24.32
C ASP A 143 14.29 2.63 24.82
N VAL A 144 13.32 2.75 23.91
CA VAL A 144 11.89 2.75 24.26
C VAL A 144 11.32 1.35 24.12
N CYS A 145 10.76 0.84 25.23
CA CYS A 145 10.00 -0.42 25.23
C CYS A 145 8.51 -0.12 25.10
N VAL A 146 7.86 -0.65 24.05
CA VAL A 146 6.45 -0.42 23.75
C VAL A 146 5.67 -1.72 23.87
N MET A 147 4.65 -1.72 24.73
CA MET A 147 3.70 -2.84 24.79
C MET A 147 2.62 -2.67 23.72
N VAL A 148 2.53 -3.63 22.81
CA VAL A 148 1.54 -3.63 21.72
C VAL A 148 0.39 -4.57 22.09
N ASP A 149 -0.68 -3.99 22.68
CA ASP A 149 -1.91 -4.70 23.02
C ASP A 149 -2.99 -4.45 21.97
N VAL A 150 -2.97 -5.26 20.92
CA VAL A 150 -3.92 -5.18 19.80
C VAL A 150 -4.48 -6.56 19.52
N THR A 151 -5.80 -6.68 19.54
CA THR A 151 -6.52 -7.96 19.34
C THR A 151 -6.29 -8.57 17.97
N SER A 152 -6.26 -7.74 16.91
CA SER A 152 -6.00 -8.20 15.55
C SER A 152 -4.53 -8.50 15.35
N ALA A 153 -4.18 -9.75 15.08
CA ALA A 153 -2.81 -10.16 14.80
C ALA A 153 -2.21 -9.42 13.57
N GLU A 154 -3.02 -9.15 12.54
CA GLU A 154 -2.61 -8.42 11.34
C GLU A 154 -2.19 -6.97 11.69
N ILE A 155 -3.02 -6.26 12.47
CA ILE A 155 -2.73 -4.89 12.90
C ILE A 155 -1.54 -4.87 13.86
N ARG A 156 -1.49 -5.82 14.78
CA ARG A 156 -0.38 -5.96 15.72
C ARG A 156 0.95 -6.06 14.97
N ASN A 157 1.07 -6.96 14.00
CA ASN A 157 2.28 -7.17 13.22
C ASN A 157 2.70 -5.91 12.45
N ILE A 158 1.75 -5.17 11.89
CA ILE A 158 2.03 -3.92 11.17
C ILE A 158 2.57 -2.85 12.13
N VAL A 159 1.91 -2.66 13.28
CA VAL A 159 2.31 -1.66 14.29
C VAL A 159 3.66 -2.01 14.90
N THR A 160 3.86 -3.28 15.29
CA THR A 160 5.13 -3.76 15.84
C THR A 160 6.28 -3.47 14.89
N ARG A 161 6.16 -3.89 13.64
CA ARG A 161 7.20 -3.65 12.62
C ARG A 161 7.51 -2.16 12.45
N GLN A 162 6.48 -1.30 12.47
CA GLN A 162 6.69 0.13 12.30
C GLN A 162 7.41 0.76 13.49
N LEU A 163 7.07 0.34 14.72
CA LEU A 163 7.74 0.78 15.94
C LEU A 163 9.19 0.29 16.00
N GLU A 164 9.43 -0.97 15.63
CA GLU A 164 10.78 -1.55 15.55
C GLU A 164 11.65 -0.84 14.50
N ASN A 165 11.07 -0.45 13.37
CA ASN A 165 11.77 0.37 12.36
C ASN A 165 12.19 1.74 12.90
N TRP A 166 11.52 2.26 13.92
CA TRP A 166 11.88 3.50 14.61
C TRP A 166 12.83 3.29 15.80
N GLY A 167 13.27 2.06 16.05
CA GLY A 167 14.21 1.70 17.10
C GLY A 167 13.58 1.15 18.39
N ALA A 168 12.24 1.09 18.49
CA ALA A 168 11.60 0.57 19.69
C ALA A 168 11.79 -0.93 19.88
N THR A 169 11.83 -1.36 21.13
CA THR A 169 11.64 -2.77 21.50
C THR A 169 10.16 -3.02 21.76
N CYS A 170 9.52 -3.92 21.01
CA CYS A 170 8.11 -4.21 21.17
C CYS A 170 7.89 -5.48 22.00
N ILE A 171 6.96 -5.44 22.95
CA ILE A 171 6.54 -6.59 23.77
C ILE A 171 5.03 -6.82 23.63
N THR A 172 4.60 -8.06 23.77
CA THR A 172 3.18 -8.42 23.86
C THR A 172 2.74 -8.55 25.34
N PRO A 173 1.43 -8.47 25.65
CA PRO A 173 0.95 -8.67 27.02
C PRO A 173 1.37 -10.01 27.64
N ASP A 174 1.47 -11.08 26.84
CA ASP A 174 1.89 -12.39 27.30
C ASP A 174 3.37 -12.43 27.70
N GLU A 175 4.22 -11.70 26.98
CA GLU A 175 5.66 -11.60 27.30
C GLU A 175 5.91 -10.79 28.57
N ARG A 176 5.03 -9.84 28.90
CA ARG A 176 5.12 -9.06 30.14
C ARG A 176 4.93 -9.92 31.38
N LEU A 177 4.08 -10.94 31.32
CA LEU A 177 3.86 -11.88 32.43
C LEU A 177 5.12 -12.72 32.71
N ILE A 178 5.89 -13.03 31.67
CA ILE A 178 7.13 -13.81 31.78
C ILE A 178 8.27 -12.96 32.36
N SER A 179 8.35 -11.66 32.01
CA SER A 179 9.41 -10.77 32.46
C SER A 179 9.26 -10.32 33.93
N GLN A 180 8.06 -10.40 34.50
CA GLN A 180 7.82 -10.07 35.92
C GLN A 180 8.24 -11.20 36.87
N ASP A 181 8.49 -12.41 36.40
CA ASP A 181 8.94 -13.55 37.22
C ASP A 181 10.47 -13.56 37.48
N TYR A 182 11.21 -12.57 36.98
CA TYR A 182 12.68 -12.51 37.12
C TYR A 182 13.22 -11.40 38.03
N ASP A 183 12.34 -10.57 38.62
CA ASP A 183 12.71 -9.60 39.66
C ASP A 183 12.35 -10.13 41.06
N ILE A 184 12.98 -11.25 41.46
CA ILE A 184 13.10 -11.70 42.88
C ILE A 184 14.54 -11.81 43.24
#